data_77502aa1ea90986404f5e1c4fb8e1651
#
_entry.id   77502aa1ea90986404f5e1c4fb8e1651
#
_cell.length_a   1.000
_cell.length_b   1.000
_cell.length_c   1.000
_cell.angle_alpha   90.00
_cell.angle_beta   90.00
_cell.angle_gamma   90.00
#
_symmetry.space_group_name_H-M   'P 1'
#
loop_
_entity.id
_entity.type
_entity.pdbx_description
1 polymer ?
#
loop_
_entity_poly.entity_id
_entity_poly.type
_entity_poly.pdbx_seq_one_letter_code
_entity_poly.pdbx_strand_id
1 'polypeptide(L)'
;MTTSTETHTKSTDLIQIRDFGAIRCLQLARPPVNALNPALCRALIAALESAYSDGVQGVVLAGSPKIFSAGLDVPYLLSLGDDRRGVLECWQAFFGVARLLAESRVPVVAALTGHAPAGGCVLALCCDYRVMARSIDPARPFAIGLNETQVGLVVPAGIQRLMRRVVGEHRAERLLVAGEMLTAERAFDIGLVDELVDVDHVVPRAVAWLEALLKLPHQP
;
A
#
# COMPACT_ATOMS: atom_id res chain seq x y z
N MET A 1 -19.12 -2.78 -22.26
CA MET A 1 -18.60 -3.59 -21.13
C MET A 1 -17.59 -4.56 -21.69
N THR A 2 -16.32 -4.17 -21.76
CA THR A 2 -15.22 -5.06 -22.15
C THR A 2 -14.66 -5.65 -20.86
N THR A 3 -15.00 -6.89 -20.59
CA THR A 3 -14.40 -7.68 -19.51
C THR A 3 -12.94 -7.94 -19.89
N SER A 4 -12.00 -7.25 -19.22
CA SER A 4 -10.58 -7.57 -19.32
C SER A 4 -10.37 -9.02 -18.91
N THR A 5 -9.79 -9.82 -19.78
CA THR A 5 -9.56 -11.25 -19.55
C THR A 5 -8.46 -11.39 -18.49
N GLU A 6 -8.81 -11.93 -17.32
CA GLU A 6 -7.84 -12.28 -16.27
C GLU A 6 -6.94 -13.41 -16.78
N THR A 7 -5.63 -13.21 -16.70
CA THR A 7 -4.63 -14.26 -16.95
C THR A 7 -3.89 -14.55 -15.65
N HIS A 8 -3.86 -15.81 -15.23
CA HIS A 8 -3.14 -16.20 -14.01
C HIS A 8 -1.63 -16.23 -14.25
N THR A 9 -0.90 -15.42 -13.52
CA THR A 9 0.56 -15.39 -13.48
C THR A 9 1.08 -16.09 -12.21
N LYS A 10 2.34 -16.51 -12.20
CA LYS A 10 2.97 -17.22 -11.06
C LYS A 10 2.81 -16.46 -9.75
N SER A 11 2.00 -16.98 -8.84
CA SER A 11 1.88 -16.50 -7.45
C SER A 11 2.96 -17.17 -6.57
N THR A 12 3.43 -16.40 -5.58
CA THR A 12 4.13 -16.96 -4.41
C THR A 12 3.14 -17.14 -3.26
N ASP A 13 3.51 -17.90 -2.23
CA ASP A 13 2.65 -18.05 -1.05
C ASP A 13 2.34 -16.73 -0.34
N LEU A 14 3.18 -15.69 -0.54
CA LEU A 14 3.08 -14.38 0.12
C LEU A 14 2.50 -13.27 -0.77
N ILE A 15 2.56 -13.43 -2.11
CA ILE A 15 2.03 -12.46 -3.09
C ILE A 15 1.24 -13.23 -4.15
N GLN A 16 -0.03 -12.90 -4.26
CA GLN A 16 -0.88 -13.39 -5.36
C GLN A 16 -0.78 -12.40 -6.53
N ILE A 17 -0.58 -12.93 -7.74
CA ILE A 17 -0.38 -12.14 -8.95
C ILE A 17 -1.53 -12.40 -9.92
N ARG A 18 -2.15 -11.33 -10.40
CA ARG A 18 -3.18 -11.36 -11.46
C ARG A 18 -2.91 -10.28 -12.47
N ASP A 19 -2.98 -10.61 -13.75
CA ASP A 19 -2.81 -9.64 -14.83
C ASP A 19 -4.15 -9.25 -15.45
N PHE A 20 -4.31 -7.96 -15.71
CA PHE A 20 -5.43 -7.32 -16.39
C PHE A 20 -4.88 -6.59 -17.62
N GLY A 21 -4.66 -7.32 -18.70
CA GLY A 21 -3.96 -6.78 -19.86
C GLY A 21 -2.53 -6.33 -19.52
N ALA A 22 -2.23 -5.04 -19.70
CA ALA A 22 -0.93 -4.45 -19.37
C ALA A 22 -0.77 -4.03 -17.89
N ILE A 23 -1.76 -4.33 -17.05
CA ILE A 23 -1.77 -3.97 -15.62
C ILE A 23 -1.60 -5.22 -14.78
N ARG A 24 -0.67 -5.21 -13.84
CA ARG A 24 -0.44 -6.31 -12.88
C ARG A 24 -0.96 -5.94 -11.50
N CYS A 25 -1.81 -6.79 -10.95
CA CYS A 25 -2.25 -6.71 -9.56
C CYS A 25 -1.37 -7.62 -8.69
N LEU A 26 -0.71 -7.02 -7.70
CA LEU A 26 0.08 -7.67 -6.67
C LEU A 26 -0.70 -7.63 -5.37
N GLN A 27 -1.27 -8.76 -4.96
CA GLN A 27 -2.06 -8.84 -3.73
C GLN A 27 -1.22 -9.44 -2.60
N LEU A 28 -1.09 -8.71 -1.50
CA LEU A 28 -0.48 -9.21 -0.28
C LEU A 28 -1.28 -10.39 0.28
N ALA A 29 -0.63 -11.50 0.58
CA ALA A 29 -1.26 -12.77 0.96
C ALA A 29 -0.60 -13.42 2.19
N ARG A 30 -0.19 -12.60 3.17
CA ARG A 30 0.37 -13.07 4.43
C ARG A 30 -0.65 -12.94 5.57
N PRO A 31 -1.50 -13.96 5.81
CA PRO A 31 -2.47 -13.93 6.89
C PRO A 31 -1.79 -13.84 8.27
N PRO A 32 -2.51 -13.32 9.32
CA PRO A 32 -3.89 -12.83 9.21
C PRO A 32 -4.00 -11.39 8.72
N VAL A 33 -2.92 -10.57 8.76
CA VAL A 33 -3.00 -9.11 8.64
C VAL A 33 -1.98 -8.48 7.70
N ASN A 34 -1.34 -9.26 6.84
CA ASN A 34 -0.29 -8.78 5.93
C ASN A 34 0.79 -7.95 6.63
N ALA A 35 1.20 -8.39 7.84
CA ALA A 35 2.26 -7.73 8.59
C ALA A 35 3.59 -7.85 7.84
N LEU A 36 4.29 -6.71 7.71
CA LEU A 36 5.50 -6.56 6.89
C LEU A 36 6.72 -7.08 7.65
N ASN A 37 7.17 -8.27 7.30
CA ASN A 37 8.44 -8.83 7.73
C ASN A 37 9.41 -8.94 6.54
N PRO A 38 10.69 -9.30 6.74
CA PRO A 38 11.65 -9.40 5.64
C PRO A 38 11.23 -10.35 4.52
N ALA A 39 10.52 -11.44 4.84
CA ALA A 39 10.05 -12.40 3.84
C ALA A 39 8.99 -11.80 2.91
N LEU A 40 7.94 -11.16 3.48
CA LEU A 40 6.90 -10.50 2.68
C LEU A 40 7.47 -9.32 1.88
N CYS A 41 8.34 -8.51 2.51
CA CYS A 41 8.97 -7.38 1.81
C CYS A 41 9.82 -7.84 0.63
N ARG A 42 10.65 -8.88 0.78
CA ARG A 42 11.45 -9.45 -0.32
C ARG A 42 10.58 -10.05 -1.42
N ALA A 43 9.51 -10.75 -1.04
CA ALA A 43 8.57 -11.28 -2.03
C ALA A 43 7.89 -10.16 -2.84
N LEU A 44 7.52 -9.05 -2.19
CA LEU A 44 6.94 -7.90 -2.86
C LEU A 44 7.95 -7.18 -3.76
N ILE A 45 9.21 -7.01 -3.32
CA ILE A 45 10.29 -6.48 -4.16
C ILE A 45 10.46 -7.33 -5.42
N ALA A 46 10.60 -8.64 -5.26
CA ALA A 46 10.76 -9.56 -6.40
C ALA A 46 9.57 -9.50 -7.36
N ALA A 47 8.33 -9.39 -6.84
CA ALA A 47 7.13 -9.29 -7.66
C ALA A 47 7.06 -7.96 -8.43
N LEU A 48 7.48 -6.84 -7.83
CA LEU A 48 7.57 -5.53 -8.48
C LEU A 48 8.66 -5.53 -9.57
N GLU A 49 9.84 -6.04 -9.27
CA GLU A 49 10.94 -6.16 -10.22
C GLU A 49 10.55 -7.04 -11.42
N SER A 50 9.88 -8.16 -11.17
CA SER A 50 9.31 -9.00 -12.24
C SER A 50 8.29 -8.24 -13.07
N ALA A 51 7.38 -7.49 -12.44
CA ALA A 51 6.40 -6.68 -13.16
C ALA A 51 7.07 -5.67 -14.09
N TYR A 52 8.11 -4.99 -13.63
CA TYR A 52 8.87 -4.03 -14.45
C TYR A 52 9.65 -4.71 -15.57
N SER A 53 10.25 -5.88 -15.31
CA SER A 53 10.98 -6.66 -16.32
C SER A 53 10.07 -7.24 -17.41
N ASP A 54 8.84 -7.59 -17.03
CA ASP A 54 7.83 -8.12 -17.96
C ASP A 54 7.16 -7.01 -18.80
N GLY A 55 7.50 -5.73 -18.55
CA GLY A 55 7.02 -4.59 -19.30
C GLY A 55 5.57 -4.22 -19.04
N VAL A 56 5.04 -4.49 -17.82
CA VAL A 56 3.71 -4.01 -17.44
C VAL A 56 3.68 -2.49 -17.45
N GLN A 57 2.53 -1.92 -17.76
CA GLN A 57 2.36 -0.46 -17.88
C GLN A 57 1.70 0.17 -16.65
N GLY A 58 1.27 -0.65 -15.69
CA GLY A 58 0.71 -0.19 -14.44
C GLY A 58 0.65 -1.30 -13.39
N VAL A 59 0.71 -0.93 -12.11
CA VAL A 59 0.66 -1.87 -11.00
C VAL A 59 -0.47 -1.50 -10.04
N VAL A 60 -1.25 -2.48 -9.61
CA VAL A 60 -2.16 -2.37 -8.46
C VAL A 60 -1.55 -3.13 -7.30
N LEU A 61 -1.31 -2.45 -6.19
CA LEU A 61 -0.93 -3.08 -4.93
C LEU A 61 -2.17 -3.25 -4.06
N ALA A 62 -2.58 -4.48 -3.82
CA ALA A 62 -3.81 -4.82 -3.09
C ALA A 62 -3.52 -5.54 -1.77
N GLY A 63 -4.46 -5.44 -0.84
CA GLY A 63 -4.45 -6.24 0.40
C GLY A 63 -5.37 -7.44 0.34
N SER A 64 -5.52 -8.11 1.49
CA SER A 64 -6.54 -9.14 1.72
C SER A 64 -7.88 -8.49 2.11
N PRO A 65 -9.00 -9.19 2.08
CA PRO A 65 -10.28 -8.65 2.56
C PRO A 65 -10.17 -8.09 3.99
N LYS A 66 -10.68 -6.86 4.21
CA LYS A 66 -10.70 -6.10 5.47
C LYS A 66 -9.35 -5.56 5.95
N ILE A 67 -8.24 -5.93 5.32
CA ILE A 67 -6.90 -5.44 5.69
C ILE A 67 -6.01 -5.26 4.47
N PHE A 68 -5.48 -4.06 4.29
CA PHE A 68 -4.42 -3.85 3.31
C PHE A 68 -3.10 -4.37 3.86
N SER A 69 -2.63 -3.79 4.95
CA SER A 69 -1.47 -4.26 5.73
C SER A 69 -1.51 -3.62 7.12
N ALA A 70 -1.19 -4.40 8.15
CA ALA A 70 -1.05 -3.90 9.52
C ALA A 70 0.26 -3.12 9.78
N GLY A 71 1.09 -2.92 8.77
CA GLY A 71 2.42 -2.34 8.93
C GLY A 71 3.47 -3.35 9.35
N LEU A 72 4.55 -2.89 9.98
CA LEU A 72 5.65 -3.77 10.39
C LEU A 72 5.19 -4.88 11.33
N ASP A 73 5.79 -6.05 11.18
CA ASP A 73 5.55 -7.21 12.04
C ASP A 73 6.23 -7.01 13.41
N VAL A 74 5.53 -6.30 14.30
CA VAL A 74 6.05 -5.98 15.65
C VAL A 74 6.38 -7.25 16.45
N PRO A 75 5.54 -8.30 16.48
CA PRO A 75 5.91 -9.56 17.13
C PRO A 75 7.23 -10.15 16.58
N TYR A 76 7.43 -10.13 15.27
CA TYR A 76 8.67 -10.58 14.66
C TYR A 76 9.86 -9.71 15.09
N LEU A 77 9.72 -8.38 15.06
CA LEU A 77 10.77 -7.45 15.51
C LEU A 77 11.15 -7.68 16.97
N LEU A 78 10.18 -7.87 17.85
CA LEU A 78 10.41 -8.16 19.27
C LEU A 78 11.10 -9.50 19.49
N SER A 79 10.82 -10.50 18.65
CA SER A 79 11.45 -11.83 18.73
C SER A 79 12.94 -11.82 18.41
N LEU A 80 13.44 -10.78 17.72
CA LEU A 80 14.86 -10.61 17.41
C LEU A 80 15.70 -10.20 18.64
N GLY A 81 15.08 -9.65 19.69
CA GLY A 81 15.81 -9.23 20.89
C GLY A 81 16.99 -8.32 20.55
N ASP A 82 18.20 -8.75 20.91
CA ASP A 82 19.47 -8.01 20.69
C ASP A 82 20.09 -8.28 19.30
N ASP A 83 19.44 -9.02 18.42
CA ASP A 83 19.94 -9.25 17.05
C ASP A 83 19.82 -8.00 16.19
N ARG A 84 20.79 -7.10 16.34
CA ARG A 84 20.88 -5.85 15.56
C ARG A 84 20.91 -6.08 14.06
N ARG A 85 21.49 -7.22 13.61
CA ARG A 85 21.55 -7.53 12.18
C ARG A 85 20.17 -7.88 11.64
N GLY A 86 19.40 -8.70 12.35
CA GLY A 86 18.03 -9.03 11.99
C GLY A 86 17.12 -7.79 11.99
N VAL A 87 17.27 -6.90 12.99
CA VAL A 87 16.53 -5.62 13.02
C VAL A 87 16.87 -4.76 11.80
N LEU A 88 18.17 -4.61 11.48
CA LEU A 88 18.61 -3.85 10.31
C LEU A 88 18.04 -4.45 9.00
N GLU A 89 18.03 -5.76 8.87
CA GLU A 89 17.45 -6.46 7.72
C GLU A 89 15.95 -6.16 7.54
N CYS A 90 15.18 -6.10 8.65
CA CYS A 90 13.77 -5.71 8.61
C CYS A 90 13.58 -4.31 8.02
N TRP A 91 14.36 -3.35 8.50
CA TRP A 91 14.30 -1.97 8.02
C TRP A 91 14.75 -1.84 6.57
N GLN A 92 15.84 -2.51 6.19
CA GLN A 92 16.33 -2.50 4.81
C GLN A 92 15.30 -3.10 3.85
N ALA A 93 14.66 -4.21 4.21
CA ALA A 93 13.63 -4.83 3.39
C ALA A 93 12.40 -3.91 3.26
N PHE A 94 11.92 -3.33 4.36
CA PHE A 94 10.79 -2.42 4.36
C PHE A 94 11.05 -1.15 3.53
N PHE A 95 12.17 -0.47 3.78
CA PHE A 95 12.51 0.72 2.99
C PHE A 95 12.87 0.40 1.54
N GLY A 96 13.33 -0.82 1.26
CA GLY A 96 13.52 -1.32 -0.10
C GLY A 96 12.20 -1.33 -0.88
N VAL A 97 11.12 -1.85 -0.27
CA VAL A 97 9.77 -1.80 -0.86
C VAL A 97 9.31 -0.35 -1.06
N ALA A 98 9.39 0.47 -0.01
CA ALA A 98 8.92 1.85 -0.05
C ALA A 98 9.64 2.65 -1.16
N ARG A 99 10.96 2.48 -1.28
CA ARG A 99 11.74 3.11 -2.33
C ARG A 99 11.34 2.62 -3.72
N LEU A 100 11.19 1.32 -3.92
CA LEU A 100 10.86 0.73 -5.22
C LEU A 100 9.47 1.18 -5.71
N LEU A 101 8.51 1.37 -4.80
CA LEU A 101 7.20 1.95 -5.10
C LEU A 101 7.31 3.43 -5.44
N ALA A 102 8.02 4.22 -4.62
CA ALA A 102 8.15 5.67 -4.82
C ALA A 102 8.98 6.06 -6.07
N GLU A 103 9.90 5.19 -6.50
CA GLU A 103 10.74 5.35 -7.70
C GLU A 103 10.18 4.56 -8.90
N SER A 104 8.94 4.08 -8.82
CA SER A 104 8.32 3.28 -9.89
C SER A 104 8.32 4.03 -11.22
N ARG A 105 8.66 3.31 -12.29
CA ARG A 105 8.64 3.83 -13.67
C ARG A 105 7.27 3.73 -14.33
N VAL A 106 6.34 3.08 -13.70
CA VAL A 106 4.94 2.93 -14.14
C VAL A 106 4.02 3.38 -13.01
N PRO A 107 2.82 3.88 -13.30
CA PRO A 107 1.89 4.29 -12.27
C PRO A 107 1.49 3.11 -11.37
N VAL A 108 1.45 3.38 -10.06
CA VAL A 108 1.07 2.40 -9.03
C VAL A 108 -0.15 2.89 -8.27
N VAL A 109 -1.17 2.05 -8.17
CA VAL A 109 -2.39 2.33 -7.40
C VAL A 109 -2.45 1.45 -6.16
N ALA A 110 -2.62 2.05 -4.99
CA ALA A 110 -2.94 1.32 -3.77
C ALA A 110 -4.44 0.99 -3.72
N ALA A 111 -4.76 -0.29 -3.75
CA ALA A 111 -6.10 -0.83 -3.58
C ALA A 111 -6.30 -1.23 -2.11
N LEU A 112 -6.76 -0.27 -1.29
CA LEU A 112 -6.90 -0.38 0.16
C LEU A 112 -8.19 -1.11 0.51
N THR A 113 -8.13 -2.44 0.57
CA THR A 113 -9.27 -3.33 0.81
C THR A 113 -9.73 -3.34 2.27
N GLY A 114 -9.14 -2.52 3.13
CA GLY A 114 -9.45 -2.40 4.55
C GLY A 114 -8.41 -1.55 5.29
N HIS A 115 -8.16 -1.89 6.56
CA HIS A 115 -7.21 -1.15 7.40
C HIS A 115 -5.80 -1.05 6.81
N ALA A 116 -5.19 0.12 6.99
CA ALA A 116 -3.82 0.42 6.54
C ALA A 116 -3.06 1.30 7.55
N PRO A 117 -2.78 0.81 8.79
CA PRO A 117 -1.98 1.55 9.76
C PRO A 117 -0.49 1.53 9.45
N ALA A 118 0.25 2.50 10.00
CA ALA A 118 1.71 2.57 10.04
C ALA A 118 2.38 2.23 8.70
N GLY A 119 3.17 1.17 8.63
CA GLY A 119 3.81 0.70 7.39
C GLY A 119 2.84 0.43 6.24
N GLY A 120 1.58 0.05 6.51
CA GLY A 120 0.55 -0.06 5.48
C GLY A 120 0.21 1.30 4.86
N CYS A 121 0.06 2.33 5.69
CA CYS A 121 -0.11 3.70 5.23
C CYS A 121 1.14 4.20 4.46
N VAL A 122 2.34 3.82 4.90
CA VAL A 122 3.59 4.16 4.18
C VAL A 122 3.58 3.61 2.76
N LEU A 123 3.22 2.33 2.57
CA LEU A 123 3.14 1.75 1.23
C LEU A 123 2.10 2.48 0.37
N ALA A 124 0.94 2.83 0.95
CA ALA A 124 -0.09 3.61 0.25
C ALA A 124 0.39 5.01 -0.16
N LEU A 125 1.15 5.68 0.71
CA LEU A 125 1.75 7.00 0.43
C LEU A 125 2.82 6.97 -0.66
N CYS A 126 3.47 5.82 -0.88
CA CYS A 126 4.44 5.62 -1.95
C CYS A 126 3.78 5.38 -3.32
N CYS A 127 2.47 5.10 -3.36
CA CYS A 127 1.72 4.92 -4.60
C CYS A 127 1.21 6.27 -5.15
N ASP A 128 0.85 6.29 -6.45
CA ASP A 128 0.37 7.50 -7.13
C ASP A 128 -1.09 7.79 -6.82
N TYR A 129 -1.91 6.76 -6.64
CA TYR A 129 -3.34 6.87 -6.40
C TYR A 129 -3.81 5.85 -5.35
N ARG A 130 -4.82 6.18 -4.56
CA ARG A 130 -5.33 5.37 -3.44
C ARG A 130 -6.84 5.20 -3.55
N VAL A 131 -7.29 4.00 -3.85
CA VAL A 131 -8.70 3.61 -3.80
C VAL A 131 -8.94 2.83 -2.52
N MET A 132 -9.85 3.25 -1.66
CA MET A 132 -10.11 2.60 -0.37
C MET A 132 -11.53 2.08 -0.25
N ALA A 133 -11.68 0.97 0.44
CA ALA A 133 -12.97 0.39 0.76
C ALA A 133 -13.71 1.25 1.79
N ARG A 134 -15.01 1.48 1.57
CA ARG A 134 -15.94 1.89 2.63
C ARG A 134 -16.04 0.77 3.67
N SER A 135 -16.19 1.14 4.93
CA SER A 135 -16.37 0.15 5.98
C SER A 135 -17.69 -0.59 5.82
N ILE A 136 -17.65 -1.91 5.97
CA ILE A 136 -18.86 -2.75 5.94
C ILE A 136 -19.71 -2.51 7.20
N ASP A 137 -19.03 -2.29 8.33
CA ASP A 137 -19.64 -2.02 9.63
C ASP A 137 -19.30 -0.59 10.07
N PRO A 138 -20.25 0.34 10.09
CA PRO A 138 -20.00 1.73 10.52
C PRO A 138 -19.53 1.85 11.99
N ALA A 139 -19.82 0.86 12.84
CA ALA A 139 -19.35 0.85 14.23
C ALA A 139 -17.87 0.45 14.34
N ARG A 140 -17.30 -0.13 13.27
CA ARG A 140 -15.89 -0.53 13.17
C ARG A 140 -15.31 -0.06 11.85
N PRO A 141 -15.12 1.27 11.67
CA PRO A 141 -14.68 1.84 10.42
C PRO A 141 -13.26 1.39 10.08
N PHE A 142 -13.01 1.13 8.79
CA PHE A 142 -11.66 0.96 8.31
C PHE A 142 -10.85 2.24 8.57
N ALA A 143 -9.59 2.07 8.91
CA ALA A 143 -8.74 3.18 9.30
C ALA A 143 -7.38 3.12 8.59
N ILE A 144 -6.85 4.31 8.29
CA ILE A 144 -5.54 4.54 7.69
C ILE A 144 -4.83 5.67 8.44
N GLY A 145 -3.52 5.57 8.63
CA GLY A 145 -2.74 6.62 9.28
C GLY A 145 -1.36 6.16 9.71
N LEU A 146 -0.54 7.13 10.08
CA LEU A 146 0.80 6.94 10.62
C LEU A 146 0.73 7.10 12.15
N ASN A 147 0.61 5.98 12.86
CA ASN A 147 0.39 5.97 14.30
C ASN A 147 1.64 5.62 15.12
N GLU A 148 2.82 5.82 14.57
CA GLU A 148 4.11 5.51 15.19
C GLU A 148 4.31 6.22 16.52
N THR A 149 3.87 7.47 16.66
CA THR A 149 3.98 8.26 17.90
C THR A 149 3.20 7.64 19.06
N GLN A 150 2.12 6.89 18.79
CA GLN A 150 1.36 6.18 19.82
C GLN A 150 2.16 5.03 20.47
N VAL A 151 3.24 4.59 19.82
CA VAL A 151 4.15 3.54 20.34
C VAL A 151 5.57 4.10 20.61
N GLY A 152 5.70 5.43 20.73
CA GLY A 152 6.95 6.09 21.08
C GLY A 152 7.97 6.16 19.95
N LEU A 153 7.55 5.97 18.70
CA LEU A 153 8.41 6.07 17.52
C LEU A 153 8.18 7.39 16.78
N VAL A 154 9.21 7.86 16.10
CA VAL A 154 9.12 9.02 15.20
C VAL A 154 9.07 8.54 13.76
N VAL A 155 8.10 9.04 13.02
CA VAL A 155 7.98 8.76 11.58
C VAL A 155 9.22 9.33 10.87
N PRO A 156 9.96 8.52 10.06
CA PRO A 156 11.15 8.98 9.35
C PRO A 156 10.88 10.15 8.40
N ALA A 157 11.85 11.07 8.28
CA ALA A 157 11.69 12.32 7.52
C ALA A 157 11.21 12.13 6.07
N GLY A 158 11.65 11.06 5.38
CA GLY A 158 11.17 10.73 4.03
C GLY A 158 9.67 10.45 4.00
N ILE A 159 9.16 9.68 4.97
CA ILE A 159 7.74 9.35 5.09
C ILE A 159 6.93 10.58 5.48
N GLN A 160 7.43 11.43 6.39
CA GLN A 160 6.80 12.72 6.70
C GLN A 160 6.62 13.58 5.45
N ARG A 161 7.62 13.62 4.53
CA ARG A 161 7.51 14.34 3.25
C ARG A 161 6.43 13.77 2.36
N LEU A 162 6.28 12.44 2.29
CA LEU A 162 5.19 11.80 1.54
C LEU A 162 3.82 12.21 2.09
N MET A 163 3.63 12.20 3.41
CA MET A 163 2.39 12.65 4.03
C MET A 163 2.11 14.12 3.70
N ARG A 164 3.11 15.02 3.85
CA ARG A 164 2.98 16.44 3.51
C ARG A 164 2.61 16.66 2.04
N ARG A 165 3.22 15.89 1.13
CA ARG A 165 2.89 15.96 -0.30
C ARG A 165 1.42 15.66 -0.57
N VAL A 166 0.83 14.72 0.17
CA VAL A 166 -0.55 14.24 -0.09
C VAL A 166 -1.58 15.13 0.59
N VAL A 167 -1.44 15.45 1.88
CA VAL A 167 -2.47 16.15 2.66
C VAL A 167 -2.17 17.61 2.98
N GLY A 168 -1.01 18.11 2.54
CA GLY A 168 -0.50 19.44 2.85
C GLY A 168 0.22 19.50 4.21
N GLU A 169 1.10 20.50 4.37
CA GLU A 169 2.08 20.54 5.46
C GLU A 169 1.43 20.62 6.85
N HIS A 170 0.61 21.64 7.08
CA HIS A 170 -0.02 21.84 8.39
C HIS A 170 -0.88 20.66 8.86
N ARG A 171 -1.62 20.04 7.94
CA ARG A 171 -2.45 18.89 8.26
C ARG A 171 -1.59 17.65 8.55
N ALA A 172 -0.55 17.43 7.75
CA ALA A 172 0.40 16.34 7.96
C ALA A 172 1.07 16.44 9.34
N GLU A 173 1.51 17.63 9.75
CA GLU A 173 2.15 17.83 11.07
C GLU A 173 1.22 17.44 12.22
N ARG A 174 -0.03 17.89 12.18
CA ARG A 174 -1.01 17.53 13.22
C ARG A 174 -1.27 16.02 13.29
N LEU A 175 -1.44 15.38 12.14
CA LEU A 175 -1.67 13.92 12.05
C LEU A 175 -0.46 13.14 12.57
N LEU A 176 0.75 13.54 12.18
CA LEU A 176 2.00 12.89 12.58
C LEU A 176 2.27 13.02 14.08
N VAL A 177 2.06 14.21 14.65
CA VAL A 177 2.25 14.45 16.09
C VAL A 177 1.26 13.67 16.93
N ALA A 178 -0.02 13.65 16.50
CA ALA A 178 -1.07 12.91 17.20
C ALA A 178 -0.99 11.39 16.98
N GLY A 179 -0.32 10.94 15.91
CA GLY A 179 -0.38 9.53 15.48
C GLY A 179 -1.82 9.11 15.13
N GLU A 180 -2.59 10.04 14.54
CA GLU A 180 -4.03 9.87 14.35
C GLU A 180 -4.34 8.83 13.28
N MET A 181 -5.23 7.90 13.63
CA MET A 181 -5.84 6.97 12.69
C MET A 181 -7.15 7.57 12.18
N LEU A 182 -7.24 7.76 10.88
CA LEU A 182 -8.41 8.34 10.21
C LEU A 182 -9.33 7.24 9.70
N THR A 183 -10.66 7.44 9.83
CA THR A 183 -11.62 6.59 9.12
C THR A 183 -11.47 6.78 7.61
N ALA A 184 -11.93 5.80 6.83
CA ALA A 184 -11.88 5.87 5.36
C ALA A 184 -12.52 7.16 4.82
N GLU A 185 -13.68 7.55 5.38
CA GLU A 185 -14.41 8.77 5.01
C GLU A 185 -13.57 10.02 5.31
N ARG A 186 -13.01 10.09 6.53
CA ARG A 186 -12.18 11.23 6.91
C ARG A 186 -10.91 11.32 6.09
N ALA A 187 -10.30 10.18 5.76
CA ALA A 187 -9.12 10.11 4.91
C ALA A 187 -9.42 10.62 3.49
N PHE A 188 -10.60 10.30 2.96
CA PHE A 188 -11.08 10.82 1.67
C PHE A 188 -11.33 12.34 1.73
N ASP A 189 -12.04 12.82 2.76
CA ASP A 189 -12.35 14.27 2.92
C ASP A 189 -11.10 15.15 2.92
N ILE A 190 -9.98 14.63 3.43
CA ILE A 190 -8.73 15.38 3.51
C ILE A 190 -7.75 15.12 2.36
N GLY A 191 -8.10 14.23 1.43
CA GLY A 191 -7.27 13.87 0.29
C GLY A 191 -6.13 12.89 0.60
N LEU A 192 -6.16 12.19 1.75
CA LEU A 192 -5.25 11.08 2.01
C LEU A 192 -5.61 9.85 1.17
N VAL A 193 -6.89 9.69 0.86
CA VAL A 193 -7.46 8.71 -0.05
C VAL A 193 -8.11 9.45 -1.21
N ASP A 194 -7.93 8.96 -2.43
CA ASP A 194 -8.40 9.63 -3.64
C ASP A 194 -9.82 9.20 -4.03
N GLU A 195 -10.22 7.96 -3.71
CA GLU A 195 -11.57 7.43 -3.94
C GLU A 195 -12.04 6.49 -2.84
N LEU A 196 -13.37 6.50 -2.57
CA LEU A 196 -14.04 5.54 -1.72
C LEU A 196 -15.06 4.73 -2.52
N VAL A 197 -14.96 3.41 -2.44
CA VAL A 197 -15.86 2.47 -3.11
C VAL A 197 -16.23 1.32 -2.18
N ASP A 198 -17.19 0.50 -2.55
CA ASP A 198 -17.48 -0.73 -1.82
C ASP A 198 -16.31 -1.73 -1.96
N VAL A 199 -16.13 -2.59 -0.96
CA VAL A 199 -14.94 -3.44 -0.84
C VAL A 199 -14.68 -4.30 -2.10
N ASP A 200 -15.72 -4.82 -2.72
CA ASP A 200 -15.61 -5.66 -3.93
C ASP A 200 -15.23 -4.86 -5.18
N HIS A 201 -15.33 -3.54 -5.12
CA HIS A 201 -15.02 -2.64 -6.23
C HIS A 201 -13.63 -2.00 -6.13
N VAL A 202 -12.87 -2.20 -5.02
CA VAL A 202 -11.58 -1.54 -4.81
C VAL A 202 -10.56 -1.90 -5.89
N VAL A 203 -10.32 -3.19 -6.12
CA VAL A 203 -9.38 -3.64 -7.16
C VAL A 203 -9.90 -3.33 -8.57
N PRO A 204 -11.15 -3.64 -8.92
CA PRO A 204 -11.70 -3.24 -10.22
C PRO A 204 -11.59 -1.74 -10.51
N ARG A 205 -11.81 -0.89 -9.51
CA ARG A 205 -11.71 0.56 -9.68
C ARG A 205 -10.27 1.03 -9.86
N ALA A 206 -9.33 0.44 -9.11
CA ALA A 206 -7.89 0.69 -9.29
C ALA A 206 -7.41 0.32 -10.70
N VAL A 207 -7.83 -0.84 -11.22
CA VAL A 207 -7.55 -1.27 -12.60
C VAL A 207 -8.16 -0.28 -13.61
N ALA A 208 -9.44 0.08 -13.45
CA ALA A 208 -10.13 0.99 -14.36
C ALA A 208 -9.47 2.38 -14.39
N TRP A 209 -8.95 2.88 -13.26
CA TRP A 209 -8.21 4.13 -13.21
C TRP A 209 -6.92 4.06 -14.03
N LEU A 210 -6.14 2.97 -13.89
CA LEU A 210 -4.94 2.75 -14.69
C LEU A 210 -5.27 2.59 -16.18
N GLU A 211 -6.31 1.84 -16.54
CA GLU A 211 -6.74 1.70 -17.93
C GLU A 211 -7.11 3.05 -18.57
N ALA A 212 -7.75 3.94 -17.79
CA ALA A 212 -8.07 5.29 -18.26
C ALA A 212 -6.80 6.14 -18.44
N LEU A 213 -5.85 6.05 -17.49
CA LEU A 213 -4.57 6.76 -17.56
C LEU A 213 -3.73 6.32 -18.77
N LEU A 214 -3.68 5.01 -19.03
CA LEU A 214 -2.91 4.45 -20.15
C LEU A 214 -3.46 4.79 -21.54
N LYS A 215 -4.69 5.30 -21.62
CA LYS A 215 -5.27 5.82 -22.86
C LYS A 215 -4.88 7.26 -23.18
N LEU A 216 -4.30 7.96 -22.21
CA LEU A 216 -3.83 9.33 -22.42
C LEU A 216 -2.60 9.31 -23.33
N PRO A 217 -2.46 10.30 -24.24
CA PRO A 217 -1.25 10.39 -25.05
C PRO A 217 -0.06 10.60 -24.12
N HIS A 218 0.94 9.72 -24.24
CA HIS A 218 2.17 9.85 -23.50
C HIS A 218 2.87 11.15 -23.95
N GLN A 219 3.04 12.06 -23.01
CA GLN A 219 3.94 13.19 -23.23
C GLN A 219 5.38 12.66 -23.00
N PRO A 220 6.34 13.02 -23.85
CA PRO A 220 7.74 12.65 -23.71
C PRO A 220 8.40 13.23 -22.47
#